data_c5af272e0e11e27571cb9979b3f7de2d
#
_entry.id   c5af272e0e11e27571cb9979b3f7de2d
#
_cell.length_a   1.000
_cell.length_b   1.000
_cell.length_c   1.000
_cell.angle_alpha   90.00
_cell.angle_beta   90.00
_cell.angle_gamma   90.00
#
_symmetry.space_group_name_H-M   'P 1'
#
loop_
_entity.id
_entity.type
_entity.pdbx_description
1 polymer ?
#
loop_
_entity_poly.entity_id
_entity_poly.type
_entity_poly.pdbx_seq_one_letter_code
_entity_poly.pdbx_strand_id
1 'polypeptide(L)'
;MKAIEKARLCLGIIEERKAIEPILMEVSRLTSFTDYFLVASGASTRQVQAMSQHMARRLREQGFKPFGIEGEQEGHWVLMDYGDVVIHIFYQPVREFYDLEGLWTEAPRVEPDEKKNKNV
;
A
#
# COMPACT_ATOMS: atom_id res chain seq x y z
N MET A 1 -14.03 4.49 11.12
CA MET A 1 -13.81 3.61 9.95
C MET A 1 -13.06 2.38 10.38
N LYS A 2 -13.53 1.22 9.97
CA LYS A 2 -12.85 -0.05 10.31
C LYS A 2 -11.54 -0.16 9.54
N ALA A 3 -10.60 -0.94 10.08
CA ALA A 3 -9.29 -1.13 9.46
C ALA A 3 -9.41 -1.66 8.03
N ILE A 4 -10.31 -2.63 7.78
CA ILE A 4 -10.50 -3.17 6.44
C ILE A 4 -11.01 -2.12 5.46
N GLU A 5 -11.88 -1.23 5.92
CA GLU A 5 -12.39 -0.15 5.07
C GLU A 5 -11.28 0.83 4.69
N LYS A 6 -10.44 1.18 5.67
CA LYS A 6 -9.29 2.04 5.43
C LYS A 6 -8.29 1.38 4.49
N ALA A 7 -8.05 0.08 4.66
CA ALA A 7 -7.15 -0.67 3.81
C ALA A 7 -7.64 -0.70 2.36
N ARG A 8 -8.94 -0.93 2.15
CA ARG A 8 -9.53 -0.91 0.81
C ARG A 8 -9.51 0.48 0.20
N LEU A 9 -9.68 1.49 1.01
CA LEU A 9 -9.53 2.88 0.55
C LEU A 9 -8.12 3.11 0.03
N CYS A 10 -7.11 2.67 0.77
CA CYS A 10 -5.72 2.80 0.35
C CYS A 10 -5.47 2.07 -0.97
N LEU A 11 -6.00 0.85 -1.10
CA LEU A 11 -5.87 0.07 -2.34
C LEU A 11 -6.48 0.82 -3.52
N GLY A 12 -7.67 1.37 -3.35
CA GLY A 12 -8.33 2.13 -4.42
C GLY A 12 -7.54 3.37 -4.82
N ILE A 13 -6.96 4.05 -3.86
CA ILE A 13 -6.19 5.26 -4.14
C ILE A 13 -4.90 4.91 -4.90
N ILE A 14 -4.19 3.86 -4.50
CA ILE A 14 -2.94 3.50 -5.17
C ILE A 14 -3.20 3.08 -6.62
N GLU A 15 -4.35 2.48 -6.89
CA GLU A 15 -4.71 2.07 -8.24
C GLU A 15 -4.95 3.26 -9.16
N GLU A 16 -5.26 4.44 -8.62
CA GLU A 16 -5.43 5.65 -9.42
C GLU A 16 -4.16 6.07 -10.14
N ARG A 17 -3.00 5.59 -9.66
CA ARG A 17 -1.70 5.98 -10.22
C ARG A 17 -1.05 4.87 -11.05
N LYS A 18 -1.84 3.90 -11.51
CA LYS A 18 -1.35 2.81 -12.36
C LYS A 18 -0.22 2.03 -11.68
N ALA A 19 -0.40 1.75 -10.40
CA ALA A 19 0.57 0.98 -9.64
C ALA A 19 0.74 -0.41 -10.22
N ILE A 20 1.97 -0.91 -10.17
CA ILE A 20 2.29 -2.27 -10.63
C ILE A 20 1.90 -3.23 -9.52
N GLU A 21 1.02 -4.17 -9.84
CA GLU A 21 0.58 -5.27 -8.97
C GLU A 21 0.33 -4.87 -7.52
N PRO A 22 -0.64 -3.99 -7.25
CA PRO A 22 -0.98 -3.68 -5.87
C PRO A 22 -1.59 -4.90 -5.19
N ILE A 23 -1.06 -5.24 -4.00
CA ILE A 23 -1.49 -6.39 -3.23
C ILE A 23 -1.79 -5.91 -1.82
N LEU A 24 -2.97 -6.26 -1.33
CA LEU A 24 -3.37 -5.96 0.04
C LEU A 24 -3.40 -7.28 0.82
N MET A 25 -2.65 -7.31 1.94
CA MET A 25 -2.51 -8.51 2.75
C MET A 25 -2.99 -8.25 4.17
N GLU A 26 -3.75 -9.17 4.73
CA GLU A 26 -4.12 -9.12 6.14
C GLU A 26 -3.03 -9.80 6.95
N VAL A 27 -2.35 -9.02 7.78
CA VAL A 27 -1.20 -9.51 8.56
C VAL A 27 -1.48 -9.50 10.06
N SER A 28 -2.71 -9.22 10.46
CA SER A 28 -3.07 -9.05 11.87
C SER A 28 -2.80 -10.27 12.72
N ARG A 29 -2.86 -11.47 12.14
CA ARG A 29 -2.59 -12.71 12.86
C ARG A 29 -1.10 -13.05 12.92
N LEU A 30 -0.28 -12.39 12.10
CA LEU A 30 1.14 -12.71 11.96
C LEU A 30 2.03 -11.67 12.61
N THR A 31 1.51 -10.50 12.90
CA THR A 31 2.26 -9.44 13.56
C THR A 31 1.32 -8.57 14.39
N SER A 32 1.87 -7.95 15.44
CA SER A 32 1.14 -6.99 16.25
C SER A 32 1.32 -5.54 15.80
N PHE A 33 2.17 -5.30 14.79
CA PHE A 33 2.51 -3.94 14.35
C PHE A 33 1.39 -3.26 13.58
N THR A 34 0.65 -4.02 12.80
CA THR A 34 -0.38 -3.47 11.93
C THR A 34 -1.34 -4.58 11.53
N ASP A 35 -2.48 -4.21 10.98
CA ASP A 35 -3.46 -5.17 10.51
C ASP A 35 -3.29 -5.50 9.02
N TYR A 36 -2.83 -4.54 8.22
CA TYR A 36 -2.73 -4.71 6.76
C TYR A 36 -1.44 -4.15 6.21
N PHE A 37 -0.88 -4.86 5.24
CA PHE A 37 0.16 -4.33 4.36
C PHE A 37 -0.45 -4.10 2.99
N LEU A 38 -0.21 -2.93 2.42
CA LEU A 38 -0.48 -2.67 1.02
C LEU A 38 0.87 -2.57 0.33
N VAL A 39 1.12 -3.42 -0.66
CA VAL A 39 2.38 -3.46 -1.40
C VAL A 39 2.09 -3.15 -2.85
N ALA A 40 2.84 -2.23 -3.42
CA ALA A 40 2.71 -1.86 -4.82
C ALA A 40 4.05 -1.37 -5.33
N SER A 41 4.18 -1.24 -6.64
CA SER A 41 5.43 -0.79 -7.25
C SER A 41 5.19 0.29 -8.29
N GLY A 42 6.25 1.04 -8.56
CA GLY A 42 6.33 1.95 -9.69
C GLY A 42 7.45 1.53 -10.63
N ALA A 43 7.36 1.95 -11.88
CA ALA A 43 8.34 1.61 -12.91
C ALA A 43 9.62 2.45 -12.82
N SER A 44 9.60 3.52 -12.04
CA SER A 44 10.76 4.40 -11.84
C SER A 44 10.72 4.94 -10.42
N THR A 45 11.87 5.42 -9.94
CA THR A 45 11.93 6.06 -8.62
C THR A 45 11.07 7.32 -8.58
N ARG A 46 11.03 8.06 -9.69
CA ARG A 46 10.18 9.26 -9.78
C ARG A 46 8.70 8.90 -9.67
N GLN A 47 8.29 7.81 -10.28
CA GLN A 47 6.90 7.36 -10.17
C GLN A 47 6.57 6.96 -8.75
N VAL A 48 7.49 6.25 -8.09
CA VAL A 48 7.31 5.87 -6.68
C VAL A 48 7.11 7.11 -5.80
N GLN A 49 7.93 8.14 -6.01
CA GLN A 49 7.79 9.40 -5.27
C GLN A 49 6.44 10.07 -5.54
N ALA A 50 6.01 10.10 -6.80
CA ALA A 50 4.71 10.67 -7.17
C ALA A 50 3.56 9.88 -6.54
N MET A 51 3.69 8.55 -6.51
CA MET A 51 2.68 7.69 -5.90
C MET A 51 2.55 7.95 -4.41
N SER A 52 3.67 8.08 -3.70
CA SER A 52 3.63 8.34 -2.27
C SER A 52 3.02 9.70 -1.95
N GLN A 53 3.34 10.71 -2.75
CA GLN A 53 2.75 12.05 -2.59
C GLN A 53 1.25 12.04 -2.84
N HIS A 54 0.82 11.30 -3.86
CA HIS A 54 -0.59 11.14 -4.18
C HIS A 54 -1.34 10.45 -3.03
N MET A 55 -0.76 9.37 -2.51
CA MET A 55 -1.33 8.65 -1.37
C MET A 55 -1.50 9.57 -0.17
N ALA A 56 -0.44 10.30 0.19
CA ALA A 56 -0.47 11.19 1.35
C ALA A 56 -1.54 12.26 1.20
N ARG A 57 -1.64 12.87 0.02
CA ARG A 57 -2.63 13.91 -0.25
C ARG A 57 -4.06 13.36 -0.17
N ARG A 58 -4.32 12.26 -0.85
CA ARG A 58 -5.66 11.68 -0.89
C ARG A 58 -6.11 11.17 0.49
N LEU A 59 -5.20 10.58 1.24
CA LEU A 59 -5.53 10.11 2.60
C LEU A 59 -5.76 11.28 3.53
N ARG A 60 -5.02 12.38 3.37
CA ARG A 60 -5.28 13.59 4.17
C ARG A 60 -6.67 14.14 3.90
N GLU A 61 -7.12 14.12 2.65
CA GLU A 61 -8.46 14.55 2.30
C GLU A 61 -9.53 13.72 3.02
N GLN A 62 -9.21 12.47 3.33
CA GLN A 62 -10.09 11.58 4.06
C GLN A 62 -9.90 11.66 5.59
N GLY A 63 -9.06 12.57 6.04
CA GLY A 63 -8.82 12.78 7.46
C GLY A 63 -7.72 11.93 8.07
N PHE A 64 -6.91 11.24 7.25
CA PHE A 64 -5.84 10.38 7.74
C PHE A 64 -4.48 11.03 7.57
N LYS A 65 -3.70 11.04 8.66
CA LYS A 65 -2.33 11.51 8.65
C LYS A 65 -1.41 10.33 8.97
N PRO A 66 -0.27 10.22 8.30
CA PRO A 66 0.66 9.13 8.61
C PRO A 66 1.35 9.37 9.95
N PHE A 67 1.69 8.30 10.64
CA PHE A 67 2.57 8.37 11.81
C PHE A 67 4.01 8.60 11.39
N GLY A 68 4.37 8.20 10.18
CA GLY A 68 5.69 8.43 9.62
C GLY A 68 5.73 8.00 8.17
N ILE A 69 6.63 8.62 7.42
CA ILE A 69 6.90 8.25 6.04
C ILE A 69 8.41 8.20 5.88
N GLU A 70 8.94 7.10 5.33
CA GLU A 70 10.36 6.91 5.14
C GLU A 70 10.66 6.54 3.69
N GLY A 71 11.83 6.95 3.21
CA GLY A 71 12.33 6.54 1.90
C GLY A 71 11.88 7.41 0.73
N GLU A 72 11.15 8.50 0.98
CA GLU A 72 10.62 9.33 -0.10
C GLU A 72 11.68 9.96 -0.97
N GLN A 73 12.79 10.39 -0.38
CA GLN A 73 13.81 11.13 -1.13
C GLN A 73 14.45 10.25 -2.22
N GLU A 74 14.68 9.00 -1.90
CA GLU A 74 15.33 8.09 -2.85
C GLU A 74 14.34 7.41 -3.79
N GLY A 75 13.15 7.14 -3.32
CA GLY A 75 12.12 6.51 -4.14
C GLY A 75 12.38 5.04 -4.45
N HIS A 76 13.22 4.37 -3.68
CA HIS A 76 13.50 2.94 -3.87
C HIS A 76 12.46 2.09 -3.13
N TRP A 77 12.14 2.50 -1.91
CA TRP A 77 11.18 1.80 -1.06
C TRP A 77 10.61 2.86 -0.11
N VAL A 78 9.39 3.28 -0.37
CA VAL A 78 8.70 4.24 0.50
C VAL A 78 7.78 3.45 1.43
N LEU A 79 7.95 3.69 2.74
CA LEU A 79 7.09 3.09 3.75
C LEU A 79 6.24 4.19 4.35
N MET A 80 4.92 4.01 4.33
CA MET A 80 3.96 4.97 4.87
C MET A 80 3.15 4.29 5.96
N ASP A 81 3.35 4.72 7.20
CA ASP A 81 2.73 4.10 8.37
C ASP A 81 1.45 4.85 8.75
N TYR A 82 0.30 4.20 8.58
CA TYR A 82 -0.99 4.75 8.98
C TYR A 82 -1.60 3.99 10.16
N GLY A 83 -0.77 3.25 10.89
CA GLY A 83 -1.20 2.52 12.08
C GLY A 83 -1.72 1.14 11.73
N ASP A 84 -3.00 1.02 11.43
CA ASP A 84 -3.61 -0.25 11.08
C ASP A 84 -3.34 -0.66 9.61
N VAL A 85 -2.80 0.25 8.81
CA VAL A 85 -2.37 -0.06 7.44
C VAL A 85 -0.97 0.51 7.24
N VAL A 86 -0.03 -0.31 6.79
CA VAL A 86 1.30 0.13 6.39
C VAL A 86 1.42 -0.06 4.89
N ILE A 87 1.75 1.01 4.19
CA ILE A 87 1.85 1.03 2.74
C ILE A 87 3.31 0.94 2.34
N HIS A 88 3.64 0.00 1.46
CA HIS A 88 4.97 -0.20 0.91
C HIS A 88 4.93 0.06 -0.59
N ILE A 89 5.63 1.09 -1.04
CA ILE A 89 5.71 1.41 -2.47
C ILE A 89 7.16 1.25 -2.90
N PHE A 90 7.38 0.32 -3.81
CA PHE A 90 8.73 -0.05 -4.26
C PHE A 90 8.99 0.43 -5.68
N TYR A 91 10.24 0.77 -5.97
CA TYR A 91 10.74 0.72 -7.32
C TYR A 91 10.79 -0.75 -7.70
N GLN A 92 10.24 -1.12 -8.86
CA GLN A 92 9.97 -2.53 -9.20
C GLN A 92 11.17 -3.47 -9.01
N PRO A 93 12.40 -3.16 -9.48
CA PRO A 93 13.54 -4.06 -9.26
C PRO A 93 13.84 -4.29 -7.78
N VAL A 94 13.59 -3.28 -6.94
CA VAL A 94 13.80 -3.38 -5.49
C VAL A 94 12.78 -4.33 -4.88
N ARG A 95 11.50 -4.24 -5.33
CA ARG A 95 10.46 -5.15 -4.87
C ARG A 95 10.82 -6.60 -5.17
N GLU A 96 11.30 -6.86 -6.38
CA GLU A 96 11.70 -8.20 -6.78
C GLU A 96 12.87 -8.72 -5.93
N PHE A 97 13.81 -7.84 -5.64
CA PHE A 97 14.99 -8.21 -4.85
C PHE A 97 14.62 -8.59 -3.41
N TYR A 98 13.81 -7.77 -2.75
CA TYR A 98 13.45 -8.01 -1.34
C TYR A 98 12.33 -9.03 -1.19
N ASP A 99 11.43 -9.12 -2.15
CA ASP A 99 10.31 -10.06 -2.14
C ASP A 99 9.58 -10.05 -0.79
N LEU A 100 9.10 -8.86 -0.40
CA LEU A 100 8.40 -8.71 0.88
C LEU A 100 7.21 -9.65 0.97
N GLU A 101 6.48 -9.81 -0.13
CA GLU A 101 5.32 -10.69 -0.16
C GLU A 101 5.69 -12.14 0.15
N GLY A 102 6.92 -12.56 -0.25
CA GLY A 102 7.41 -13.89 0.01
C GLY A 102 7.59 -14.18 1.50
N LEU A 103 7.88 -13.15 2.29
CA LEU A 103 8.00 -13.30 3.75
C LEU A 103 6.63 -13.47 4.41
N TRP A 104 5.56 -13.08 3.74
CA TRP A 104 4.20 -13.07 4.29
C TRP A 104 3.26 -13.96 3.48
N THR A 105 3.78 -15.11 3.00
CA THR A 105 2.99 -16.01 2.16
C THR A 105 1.76 -16.56 2.86
N GLU A 106 1.78 -16.63 4.18
CA GLU A 106 0.64 -17.12 4.95
C GLU A 106 -0.44 -16.06 5.18
N ALA A 107 -0.14 -14.80 4.88
CA ALA A 107 -1.11 -13.73 5.07
C ALA A 107 -2.20 -13.82 4.01
N PRO A 108 -3.48 -13.83 4.41
CA PRO A 108 -4.57 -13.80 3.43
C PRO A 108 -4.49 -12.53 2.61
N ARG A 109 -4.71 -12.65 1.31
CA ARG A 109 -4.81 -11.51 0.43
C ARG A 109 -6.25 -11.02 0.41
N VAL A 110 -6.40 -9.70 0.46
CA VAL A 110 -7.72 -9.08 0.44
C VAL A 110 -8.05 -8.73 -0.99
N GLU A 111 -9.17 -9.26 -1.48
CA GLU A 111 -9.60 -8.99 -2.85
C GLU A 111 -10.19 -7.58 -2.95
N PRO A 112 -10.15 -6.96 -4.13
CA PRO A 112 -10.83 -5.70 -4.36
C PRO A 112 -12.32 -5.81 -4.05
N ASP A 113 -12.94 -4.67 -3.78
CA ASP A 113 -14.38 -4.64 -3.50
C ASP A 113 -15.15 -5.15 -4.71
N GLU A 114 -15.89 -6.26 -4.54
CA GLU A 114 -16.63 -6.89 -5.62
C GLU A 114 -17.69 -5.99 -6.23
N LYS A 115 -18.22 -5.06 -5.46
CA LYS A 115 -19.24 -4.14 -5.98
C LYS A 115 -18.75 -3.30 -7.15
N LYS A 116 -17.46 -2.99 -7.17
CA LYS A 116 -16.90 -2.25 -8.28
C LYS A 116 -16.80 -3.09 -9.54
N ASN A 117 -16.64 -4.39 -9.40
CA ASN A 117 -16.49 -5.31 -10.53
C ASN A 117 -17.82 -5.72 -11.13
N LYS A 118 -18.88 -5.69 -10.34
CA LYS A 118 -20.20 -6.13 -10.80
C LYS A 118 -20.91 -5.14 -11.72
N ASN A 119 -20.40 -3.93 -11.78
CA ASN A 119 -20.99 -2.88 -12.62
C ASN A 119 -20.35 -2.79 -13.99
N VAL A 120 -19.56 -3.76 -14.32
CA VAL A 120 -18.87 -3.80 -15.60
C VAL A 120 -19.74 -4.46 -16.66
#